data_9774fcd20050a1d6f2de9c218f106883
#
_entry.id   9774fcd20050a1d6f2de9c218f106883
#
_cell.length_a   1.000
_cell.length_b   1.000
_cell.length_c   1.000
_cell.angle_alpha   90.00
_cell.angle_beta   90.00
_cell.angle_gamma   90.00
#
_symmetry.space_group_name_H-M   'P 1'
#
loop_
_entity.id
_entity.type
_entity.pdbx_description
1 polymer ?
#
loop_
_entity_poly.entity_id
_entity_poly.type
_entity_poly.pdbx_seq_one_letter_code
_entity_poly.pdbx_strand_id
1 'polypeptide(L)'
;MALVVFLRGVNVGGHRVFRPAAFARQLAHLGAVNIGAAGTFVIRSPAGRAALRAELVRRLPFDTAIVICTAREVANLMSRHAFGRRPARPGIVRFVSVLLRRPRLAPRLPASFPPRGQWLLQVLARDDRFLIGQYRRRMETIRHFGVLDQICGVPVTTRNWNTMTAVAAALGVGRTAEDGVKVLADGLLRRSPTVAKESVGRRNPPRACKPDRSV
;
A
#
# COMPACT_ATOMS: atom_id res chain seq x y z
N MET A 1 10.51 7.02 -16.12
CA MET A 1 9.58 5.86 -15.93
C MET A 1 9.48 5.57 -14.43
N ALA A 2 8.29 5.51 -13.84
CA ALA A 2 8.14 5.31 -12.40
C ALA A 2 8.67 3.94 -11.94
N LEU A 3 9.22 3.91 -10.72
CA LEU A 3 9.72 2.71 -10.05
C LEU A 3 8.95 2.48 -8.74
N VAL A 4 8.84 1.22 -8.33
CA VAL A 4 8.24 0.82 -7.05
C VAL A 4 9.30 0.17 -6.19
N VAL A 5 9.44 0.67 -4.97
CA VAL A 5 10.41 0.19 -3.98
C VAL A 5 9.68 -0.59 -2.89
N PHE A 6 10.20 -1.76 -2.57
CA PHE A 6 9.76 -2.57 -1.44
C PHE A 6 10.95 -2.84 -0.53
N LEU A 7 10.90 -2.36 0.70
CA LEU A 7 11.89 -2.67 1.74
C LEU A 7 11.49 -3.96 2.46
N ARG A 8 12.47 -4.81 2.79
CA ARG A 8 12.20 -6.06 3.52
C ARG A 8 12.36 -5.87 5.02
N GLY A 9 11.47 -6.51 5.81
CA GLY A 9 11.60 -6.59 7.26
C GLY A 9 11.49 -5.26 8.00
N VAL A 10 10.78 -4.29 7.42
CA VAL A 10 10.54 -2.98 8.02
C VAL A 10 9.25 -3.02 8.85
N ASN A 11 9.30 -2.49 10.07
CA ASN A 11 8.18 -2.45 11.03
C ASN A 11 7.56 -3.84 11.31
N VAL A 12 8.37 -4.88 11.30
CA VAL A 12 7.99 -6.24 11.66
C VAL A 12 8.55 -6.57 13.04
N GLY A 13 7.67 -7.05 13.95
CA GLY A 13 8.09 -7.53 15.27
C GLY A 13 8.66 -6.47 16.24
N GLY A 14 8.45 -5.18 15.98
CA GLY A 14 8.87 -4.10 16.89
C GLY A 14 10.38 -3.79 16.94
N HIS A 15 11.22 -4.56 16.28
CA HIS A 15 12.68 -4.43 16.36
C HIS A 15 13.27 -3.26 15.56
N ARG A 16 12.56 -2.71 14.61
CA ARG A 16 13.03 -1.59 13.77
C ARG A 16 11.91 -0.57 13.59
N VAL A 17 11.95 0.48 14.40
CA VAL A 17 11.01 1.60 14.26
C VAL A 17 11.46 2.45 13.08
N PHE A 18 10.77 2.31 11.97
CA PHE A 18 10.98 3.11 10.77
C PHE A 18 9.73 3.92 10.47
N ARG A 19 9.91 5.17 10.09
CA ARG A 19 8.82 6.10 9.72
C ARG A 19 8.79 6.30 8.20
N PRO A 20 8.07 5.46 7.43
CA PRO A 20 8.10 5.51 5.96
C PRO A 20 7.67 6.86 5.39
N ALA A 21 6.71 7.54 6.02
CA ALA A 21 6.26 8.86 5.57
C ALA A 21 7.36 9.93 5.74
N ALA A 22 8.15 9.88 6.81
CA ALA A 22 9.29 10.77 7.00
C ALA A 22 10.39 10.49 5.98
N PHE A 23 10.65 9.21 5.71
CA PHE A 23 11.62 8.82 4.69
C PHE A 23 11.20 9.24 3.27
N ALA A 24 9.91 9.13 2.94
CA ALA A 24 9.40 9.61 1.65
C ALA A 24 9.63 11.13 1.46
N ARG A 25 9.52 11.93 2.53
CA ARG A 25 9.84 13.36 2.47
C ARG A 25 11.30 13.63 2.13
N GLN A 26 12.24 12.82 2.64
CA GLN A 26 13.66 12.92 2.28
C GLN A 26 13.92 12.61 0.80
N LEU A 27 13.03 11.84 0.16
CA LEU A 27 13.07 11.49 -1.25
C LEU A 27 12.11 12.32 -2.09
N ALA A 28 11.62 13.47 -1.60
CA ALA A 28 10.63 14.32 -2.29
C ALA A 28 11.13 14.77 -3.67
N HIS A 29 12.43 15.04 -3.82
CA HIS A 29 13.08 15.41 -5.09
C HIS A 29 12.96 14.31 -6.17
N LEU A 30 12.70 13.06 -5.79
CA LEU A 30 12.43 11.93 -6.68
C LEU A 30 10.93 11.68 -6.89
N GLY A 31 10.06 12.55 -6.38
CA GLY A 31 8.60 12.37 -6.42
C GLY A 31 8.15 11.12 -5.65
N ALA A 32 8.76 10.83 -4.50
CA ALA A 32 8.47 9.65 -3.69
C ALA A 32 7.11 9.76 -2.99
N VAL A 33 6.29 8.73 -3.15
CA VAL A 33 5.00 8.57 -2.47
C VAL A 33 5.07 7.34 -1.58
N ASN A 34 4.80 7.50 -0.28
CA ASN A 34 4.73 6.40 0.66
C ASN A 34 3.41 5.63 0.55
N ILE A 35 3.48 4.31 0.50
CA ILE A 35 2.30 3.43 0.47
C ILE A 35 2.29 2.57 1.74
N GLY A 36 1.58 3.05 2.76
CA GLY A 36 1.40 2.34 4.03
C GLY A 36 2.64 2.28 4.93
N ALA A 37 2.64 1.39 5.90
CA ALA A 37 3.64 1.32 6.97
C ALA A 37 4.79 0.33 6.70
N ALA A 38 4.69 -0.50 5.68
CA ALA A 38 5.60 -1.62 5.46
C ALA A 38 6.83 -1.28 4.58
N GLY A 39 7.17 0.00 4.40
CA GLY A 39 8.30 0.40 3.55
C GLY A 39 8.05 0.12 2.06
N THR A 40 6.92 0.59 1.55
CA THR A 40 6.58 0.56 0.12
C THR A 40 6.51 1.98 -0.40
N PHE A 41 7.19 2.26 -1.52
CA PHE A 41 7.24 3.59 -2.12
C PHE A 41 7.05 3.53 -3.64
N VAL A 42 6.31 4.48 -4.17
CA VAL A 42 6.27 4.78 -5.61
C VAL A 42 7.18 5.97 -5.85
N ILE A 43 8.15 5.83 -6.77
CA ILE A 43 9.12 6.87 -7.16
C ILE A 43 8.78 7.32 -8.57
N ARG A 44 8.37 8.55 -8.75
CA ARG A 44 7.84 9.07 -10.04
C ARG A 44 8.93 9.55 -10.99
N SER A 45 10.02 10.11 -10.43
CA SER A 45 11.11 10.73 -11.19
C SER A 45 12.49 10.13 -10.83
N PRO A 46 12.70 8.81 -11.01
CA PRO A 46 13.98 8.20 -10.70
C PRO A 46 14.99 8.48 -11.83
N ALA A 47 16.24 8.75 -11.47
CA ALA A 47 17.35 8.84 -12.41
C ALA A 47 17.74 7.46 -13.02
N GLY A 48 17.14 6.39 -12.52
CA GLY A 48 17.39 5.01 -12.93
C GLY A 48 17.41 4.06 -11.74
N ARG A 49 17.33 2.75 -12.00
CA ARG A 49 17.24 1.74 -10.93
C ARG A 49 18.51 1.69 -10.07
N ALA A 50 19.70 1.79 -10.68
CA ALA A 50 20.96 1.75 -9.96
C ALA A 50 21.16 3.00 -9.10
N ALA A 51 20.94 4.19 -9.66
CA ALA A 51 21.04 5.45 -8.94
C ALA A 51 20.01 5.52 -7.79
N LEU A 52 18.78 5.09 -8.01
CA LEU A 52 17.78 5.01 -6.95
C LEU A 52 18.22 4.07 -5.83
N ARG A 53 18.78 2.90 -6.16
CA ARG A 53 19.29 1.95 -5.15
C ARG A 53 20.40 2.58 -4.31
N ALA A 54 21.38 3.24 -4.93
CA ALA A 54 22.46 3.91 -4.24
C ALA A 54 21.93 5.00 -3.28
N GLU A 55 20.97 5.80 -3.76
CA GLU A 55 20.34 6.84 -2.95
C GLU A 55 19.58 6.26 -1.75
N LEU A 56 18.85 5.18 -1.93
CA LEU A 56 18.13 4.50 -0.86
C LEU A 56 19.10 3.92 0.17
N VAL A 57 20.17 3.23 -0.25
CA VAL A 57 21.19 2.68 0.66
C VAL A 57 21.84 3.77 1.48
N ARG A 58 22.19 4.90 0.86
CA ARG A 58 22.84 6.04 1.56
C ARG A 58 21.95 6.68 2.62
N ARG A 59 20.62 6.70 2.43
CA ARG A 59 19.67 7.40 3.31
C ARG A 59 18.96 6.51 4.31
N LEU A 60 18.92 5.20 4.07
CA LEU A 60 18.28 4.28 5.02
C LEU A 60 19.10 4.21 6.31
N PRO A 61 18.47 4.31 7.49
CA PRO A 61 19.16 4.27 8.78
C PRO A 61 19.58 2.85 9.21
N PHE A 62 19.39 1.86 8.34
CA PHE A 62 19.72 0.46 8.59
C PHE A 62 19.83 -0.33 7.26
N ASP A 63 20.59 -1.40 7.32
CA ASP A 63 20.68 -2.33 6.20
C ASP A 63 19.41 -3.14 6.03
N THR A 64 18.90 -3.17 4.81
CA THR A 64 17.74 -3.98 4.43
C THR A 64 17.81 -4.38 2.96
N ALA A 65 17.16 -5.50 2.64
CA ALA A 65 16.98 -5.87 1.25
C ALA A 65 15.99 -4.92 0.57
N ILE A 66 16.42 -4.33 -0.54
CA ILE A 66 15.65 -3.37 -1.34
C ILE A 66 15.26 -4.08 -2.64
N VAL A 67 13.96 -4.22 -2.88
CA VAL A 67 13.44 -4.69 -4.17
C VAL A 67 12.91 -3.50 -4.95
N ILE A 68 13.36 -3.36 -6.19
CA ILE A 68 12.91 -2.29 -7.09
C ILE A 68 12.23 -2.94 -8.30
N CYS A 69 10.96 -2.61 -8.51
CA CYS A 69 10.16 -3.01 -9.66
C CYS A 69 9.87 -1.79 -10.54
N THR A 70 9.67 -2.03 -11.83
CA THR A 70 9.13 -1.01 -12.74
C THR A 70 7.61 -0.91 -12.58
N ALA A 71 7.04 0.23 -12.94
CA ALA A 71 5.59 0.39 -13.04
C ALA A 71 4.96 -0.67 -13.95
N ARG A 72 5.66 -1.04 -15.05
CA ARG A 72 5.21 -2.06 -16.01
C ARG A 72 5.11 -3.46 -15.37
N GLU A 73 6.10 -3.86 -14.56
CA GLU A 73 6.06 -5.14 -13.84
C GLU A 73 4.83 -5.22 -12.93
N VAL A 74 4.54 -4.13 -12.20
CA VAL A 74 3.35 -4.06 -11.33
C VAL A 74 2.07 -4.02 -12.15
N ALA A 75 2.02 -3.25 -13.23
CA ALA A 75 0.85 -3.19 -14.11
C ALA A 75 0.51 -4.58 -14.69
N ASN A 76 1.51 -5.31 -15.16
CA ASN A 76 1.33 -6.67 -15.67
C ASN A 76 0.78 -7.64 -14.62
N LEU A 77 1.28 -7.57 -13.37
CA LEU A 77 0.74 -8.34 -12.26
C LEU A 77 -0.74 -8.02 -12.01
N MET A 78 -1.09 -6.74 -11.98
CA MET A 78 -2.45 -6.29 -11.68
C MET A 78 -3.44 -6.65 -12.79
N SER A 79 -3.04 -6.58 -14.06
CA SER A 79 -3.89 -6.89 -15.21
C SER A 79 -4.29 -8.37 -15.30
N ARG A 80 -3.52 -9.27 -14.70
CA ARG A 80 -3.79 -10.72 -14.71
C ARG A 80 -4.90 -11.16 -13.76
N HIS A 81 -5.50 -10.23 -13.00
CA HIS A 81 -6.61 -10.52 -12.07
C HIS A 81 -6.37 -11.76 -11.19
N ALA A 82 -5.19 -11.84 -10.61
CA ALA A 82 -4.66 -13.02 -9.92
C ALA A 82 -5.61 -13.67 -8.89
N PHE A 83 -6.58 -12.92 -8.37
CA PHE A 83 -7.58 -13.41 -7.42
C PHE A 83 -9.02 -13.37 -7.98
N GLY A 84 -9.19 -13.05 -9.26
CA GLY A 84 -10.49 -12.81 -9.85
C GLY A 84 -11.22 -11.61 -9.22
N ARG A 85 -12.51 -11.44 -9.56
CA ARG A 85 -13.35 -10.33 -9.05
C ARG A 85 -13.94 -10.58 -7.66
N ARG A 86 -13.94 -11.82 -7.17
CA ARG A 86 -14.55 -12.14 -5.87
C ARG A 86 -13.73 -11.56 -4.71
N PRO A 87 -14.36 -10.95 -3.70
CA PRO A 87 -13.67 -10.48 -2.51
C PRO A 87 -13.03 -11.66 -1.76
N ALA A 88 -12.03 -11.36 -0.92
CA ALA A 88 -11.49 -12.36 -0.02
C ALA A 88 -12.55 -12.78 1.00
N ARG A 89 -12.58 -14.06 1.38
CA ARG A 89 -13.45 -14.55 2.47
C ARG A 89 -13.03 -13.90 3.79
N PRO A 90 -13.94 -13.70 4.75
CA PRO A 90 -13.60 -13.22 6.08
C PRO A 90 -12.45 -14.03 6.70
N GLY A 91 -11.51 -13.35 7.34
CA GLY A 91 -10.32 -13.96 7.94
C GLY A 91 -9.24 -14.42 6.96
N ILE A 92 -9.43 -14.29 5.65
CA ILE A 92 -8.43 -14.57 4.62
C ILE A 92 -7.84 -13.26 4.12
N VAL A 93 -6.51 -13.19 4.07
CA VAL A 93 -5.77 -12.06 3.51
C VAL A 93 -5.04 -12.52 2.25
N ARG A 94 -5.26 -11.83 1.15
CA ARG A 94 -4.53 -12.03 -0.11
C ARG A 94 -3.21 -11.27 -0.07
N PHE A 95 -2.16 -11.85 -0.62
CA PHE A 95 -0.84 -11.24 -0.62
C PHE A 95 -0.10 -11.44 -1.94
N VAL A 96 0.89 -10.60 -2.13
CA VAL A 96 1.94 -10.75 -3.15
C VAL A 96 3.28 -10.70 -2.43
N SER A 97 4.15 -11.68 -2.71
CA SER A 97 5.54 -11.63 -2.29
C SER A 97 6.42 -11.36 -3.51
N VAL A 98 7.26 -10.34 -3.39
CA VAL A 98 8.16 -9.91 -4.45
C VAL A 98 9.53 -10.52 -4.20
N LEU A 99 10.04 -11.27 -5.16
CA LEU A 99 11.35 -11.91 -5.07
C LEU A 99 12.47 -10.86 -5.25
N LEU A 100 13.48 -10.95 -4.40
CA LEU A 100 14.64 -10.04 -4.43
C LEU A 100 15.46 -10.21 -5.72
N ARG A 101 15.51 -11.42 -6.25
CA ARG A 101 16.18 -11.81 -7.51
C ARG A 101 15.44 -12.98 -8.16
N ARG A 102 15.89 -13.44 -9.32
CA ARG A 102 15.33 -14.64 -9.96
C ARG A 102 15.38 -15.83 -8.98
N PRO A 103 14.31 -16.63 -8.87
CA PRO A 103 14.27 -17.77 -7.98
C PRO A 103 15.31 -18.81 -8.40
N ARG A 104 15.97 -19.42 -7.41
CA ARG A 104 16.88 -20.55 -7.64
C ARG A 104 16.12 -21.86 -7.81
N LEU A 105 14.93 -21.93 -7.20
CA LEU A 105 14.07 -23.10 -7.22
C LEU A 105 12.74 -22.74 -7.90
N ALA A 106 12.16 -23.69 -8.60
CA ALA A 106 10.80 -23.59 -9.13
C ALA A 106 9.84 -24.30 -8.18
N PRO A 107 9.12 -23.59 -7.31
CA PRO A 107 8.22 -24.23 -6.37
C PRO A 107 7.09 -24.93 -7.13
N ARG A 108 6.71 -26.11 -6.67
CA ARG A 108 5.48 -26.77 -7.14
C ARG A 108 4.28 -26.02 -6.58
N LEU A 109 3.44 -25.51 -7.44
CA LEU A 109 2.26 -24.69 -7.07
C LEU A 109 0.98 -25.34 -7.62
N PRO A 110 -0.14 -25.20 -6.90
CA PRO A 110 -0.30 -24.50 -5.62
C PRO A 110 0.34 -25.27 -4.45
N ALA A 111 0.80 -24.55 -3.42
CA ALA A 111 1.38 -25.12 -2.21
C ALA A 111 0.68 -24.57 -0.96
N SER A 112 0.43 -25.45 0.03
CA SER A 112 -0.23 -25.12 1.28
C SER A 112 0.69 -25.38 2.47
N PHE A 113 0.63 -24.52 3.49
CA PHE A 113 1.43 -24.62 4.70
C PHE A 113 0.55 -24.45 5.95
N PRO A 114 0.58 -25.39 6.89
CA PRO A 114 1.26 -26.69 6.78
C PRO A 114 0.71 -27.55 5.60
N PRO A 115 1.48 -28.52 5.11
CA PRO A 115 1.07 -29.34 3.95
C PRO A 115 -0.08 -30.33 4.26
N ARG A 116 -0.32 -30.59 5.54
CA ARG A 116 -1.43 -31.43 6.01
C ARG A 116 -2.29 -30.68 7.02
N GLY A 117 -3.56 -31.01 7.11
CA GLY A 117 -4.52 -30.36 7.99
C GLY A 117 -5.01 -28.99 7.46
N GLN A 118 -5.42 -28.13 8.37
CA GLN A 118 -5.92 -26.80 8.01
C GLN A 118 -4.75 -25.89 7.59
N TRP A 119 -4.73 -25.48 6.34
CA TRP A 119 -3.71 -24.55 5.85
C TRP A 119 -3.81 -23.17 6.53
N LEU A 120 -2.69 -22.57 6.78
CA LEU A 120 -2.54 -21.21 7.31
C LEU A 120 -2.03 -20.23 6.23
N LEU A 121 -1.13 -20.72 5.37
CA LEU A 121 -0.57 -19.97 4.25
C LEU A 121 -0.70 -20.81 2.97
N GLN A 122 -1.12 -20.23 1.89
CA GLN A 122 -1.14 -20.86 0.57
C GLN A 122 -0.43 -19.97 -0.45
N VAL A 123 0.42 -20.57 -1.26
CA VAL A 123 0.96 -19.98 -2.49
C VAL A 123 0.18 -20.56 -3.65
N LEU A 124 -0.52 -19.74 -4.38
CA LEU A 124 -1.44 -20.14 -5.43
C LEU A 124 -0.76 -20.19 -6.80
N ALA A 125 0.05 -19.17 -7.08
CA ALA A 125 0.70 -19.00 -8.37
C ALA A 125 2.01 -18.20 -8.23
N ARG A 126 2.84 -18.29 -9.29
CA ARG A 126 3.97 -17.38 -9.52
C ARG A 126 3.81 -16.71 -10.87
N ASP A 127 4.04 -15.42 -10.90
CA ASP A 127 4.11 -14.62 -12.10
C ASP A 127 5.43 -13.86 -12.13
N ASP A 128 6.37 -14.26 -12.96
CA ASP A 128 7.75 -13.79 -13.03
C ASP A 128 8.40 -13.76 -11.62
N ARG A 129 8.58 -12.57 -11.08
CA ARG A 129 9.17 -12.34 -9.73
C ARG A 129 8.14 -12.17 -8.61
N PHE A 130 6.88 -12.45 -8.85
CA PHE A 130 5.81 -12.32 -7.89
C PHE A 130 5.25 -13.69 -7.51
N LEU A 131 5.21 -14.00 -6.20
CA LEU A 131 4.40 -15.07 -5.66
C LEU A 131 3.05 -14.51 -5.25
N ILE A 132 1.99 -15.18 -5.65
CA ILE A 132 0.62 -14.80 -5.38
C ILE A 132 0.03 -15.82 -4.42
N GLY A 133 -0.54 -15.36 -3.32
CA GLY A 133 -1.04 -16.27 -2.31
C GLY A 133 -2.08 -15.67 -1.39
N GLN A 134 -2.48 -16.46 -0.42
CA GLN A 134 -3.41 -16.06 0.63
C GLN A 134 -3.03 -16.69 1.96
N TYR A 135 -3.43 -16.07 3.06
CA TYR A 135 -3.19 -16.60 4.40
C TYR A 135 -4.38 -16.34 5.32
N ARG A 136 -4.52 -17.18 6.34
CA ARG A 136 -5.47 -16.94 7.43
C ARG A 136 -4.90 -15.91 8.40
N ARG A 137 -5.71 -14.92 8.79
CA ARG A 137 -5.32 -13.90 9.77
C ARG A 137 -5.28 -14.50 11.18
N ARG A 138 -4.19 -15.20 11.47
CA ARG A 138 -3.89 -15.82 12.77
C ARG A 138 -2.44 -15.56 13.13
N MET A 139 -2.13 -15.47 14.42
CA MET A 139 -0.75 -15.27 14.90
C MET A 139 0.19 -16.38 14.44
N GLU A 140 -0.29 -17.62 14.44
CA GLU A 140 0.47 -18.79 14.00
C GLU A 140 0.94 -18.69 12.54
N THR A 141 0.19 -17.98 11.69
CA THR A 141 0.52 -17.81 10.27
C THR A 141 1.86 -17.10 10.07
N ILE A 142 2.25 -16.22 11.00
CA ILE A 142 3.51 -15.46 10.91
C ILE A 142 4.71 -16.38 10.79
N ARG A 143 4.70 -17.52 11.49
CA ARG A 143 5.79 -18.53 11.46
C ARG A 143 5.98 -19.16 10.07
N HIS A 144 4.93 -19.19 9.26
CA HIS A 144 4.96 -19.80 7.93
C HIS A 144 5.50 -18.88 6.83
N PHE A 145 5.63 -17.56 7.07
CA PHE A 145 6.14 -16.67 6.01
C PHE A 145 7.61 -16.96 5.65
N GLY A 146 8.42 -17.47 6.57
CA GLY A 146 9.80 -17.87 6.29
C GLY A 146 9.92 -18.98 5.24
N VAL A 147 8.88 -19.81 5.06
CA VAL A 147 8.86 -20.88 4.07
C VAL A 147 8.91 -20.32 2.63
N LEU A 148 8.44 -19.09 2.42
CA LEU A 148 8.46 -18.45 1.08
C LEU A 148 9.89 -18.26 0.57
N ASP A 149 10.82 -17.89 1.46
CA ASP A 149 12.25 -17.78 1.11
C ASP A 149 12.81 -19.17 0.73
N GLN A 150 12.42 -20.20 1.50
CA GLN A 150 12.91 -21.57 1.30
C GLN A 150 12.45 -22.17 -0.02
N ILE A 151 11.15 -22.07 -0.36
CA ILE A 151 10.60 -22.67 -1.59
C ILE A 151 11.11 -21.98 -2.86
N CYS A 152 11.56 -20.74 -2.77
CA CYS A 152 12.16 -20.01 -3.90
C CYS A 152 13.68 -20.03 -3.91
N GLY A 153 14.33 -20.42 -2.79
CA GLY A 153 15.78 -20.33 -2.62
C GLY A 153 16.32 -18.90 -2.68
N VAL A 154 15.46 -17.91 -2.52
CA VAL A 154 15.81 -16.47 -2.52
C VAL A 154 14.90 -15.71 -1.56
N PRO A 155 15.40 -14.63 -0.92
CA PRO A 155 14.58 -13.80 -0.07
C PRO A 155 13.40 -13.17 -0.81
N VAL A 156 12.25 -13.07 -0.15
CA VAL A 156 11.07 -12.37 -0.66
C VAL A 156 10.65 -11.26 0.30
N THR A 157 9.89 -10.29 -0.18
CA THR A 157 9.21 -9.30 0.65
C THR A 157 7.72 -9.31 0.33
N THR A 158 6.90 -9.44 1.36
CA THR A 158 5.46 -9.67 1.22
C THR A 158 4.67 -8.39 1.47
N ARG A 159 3.65 -8.18 0.65
CA ARG A 159 2.64 -7.12 0.81
C ARG A 159 1.24 -7.72 0.69
N ASN A 160 0.30 -7.22 1.46
CA ASN A 160 -1.09 -7.58 1.25
C ASN A 160 -1.60 -6.99 -0.08
N TRP A 161 -2.68 -7.57 -0.59
CA TRP A 161 -3.25 -7.16 -1.88
C TRP A 161 -3.70 -5.69 -1.88
N ASN A 162 -4.24 -5.19 -0.76
CA ASN A 162 -4.64 -3.79 -0.65
C ASN A 162 -3.47 -2.83 -0.84
N THR A 163 -2.27 -3.17 -0.33
CA THR A 163 -1.05 -2.40 -0.60
C THR A 163 -0.71 -2.41 -2.09
N MET A 164 -0.84 -3.55 -2.77
CA MET A 164 -0.56 -3.63 -4.21
C MET A 164 -1.57 -2.84 -5.02
N THR A 165 -2.86 -2.85 -4.63
CA THR A 165 -3.91 -2.01 -5.24
C THR A 165 -3.60 -0.51 -5.04
N ALA A 166 -3.15 -0.11 -3.85
CA ALA A 166 -2.76 1.28 -3.59
C ALA A 166 -1.52 1.69 -4.40
N VAL A 167 -0.54 0.78 -4.60
CA VAL A 167 0.60 1.01 -5.50
C VAL A 167 0.12 1.22 -6.93
N ALA A 168 -0.78 0.35 -7.43
CA ALA A 168 -1.34 0.47 -8.79
C ALA A 168 -2.08 1.81 -8.99
N ALA A 169 -2.89 2.21 -8.00
CA ALA A 169 -3.57 3.50 -8.01
C ALA A 169 -2.58 4.69 -8.04
N ALA A 170 -1.51 4.63 -7.24
CA ALA A 170 -0.47 5.66 -7.21
C ALA A 170 0.34 5.75 -8.52
N LEU A 171 0.43 4.63 -9.26
CA LEU A 171 1.03 4.56 -10.59
C LEU A 171 0.08 4.99 -11.72
N GLY A 172 -1.22 5.17 -11.44
CA GLY A 172 -2.25 5.40 -12.45
C GLY A 172 -2.60 4.14 -13.26
N VAL A 173 -2.25 2.95 -12.77
CA VAL A 173 -2.56 1.66 -13.39
C VAL A 173 -3.97 1.23 -13.00
N GLY A 174 -4.76 0.78 -13.97
CA GLY A 174 -6.14 0.31 -13.72
C GLY A 174 -7.21 1.41 -13.75
N ARG A 175 -6.87 2.64 -14.09
CA ARG A 175 -7.86 3.68 -14.41
C ARG A 175 -8.37 3.44 -15.83
N THR A 176 -9.50 2.76 -15.97
CA THR A 176 -10.27 2.80 -17.21
C THR A 176 -10.79 4.23 -17.42
N ALA A 177 -11.08 4.61 -18.66
CA ALA A 177 -11.58 5.95 -19.00
C ALA A 177 -12.83 6.33 -18.16
N GLU A 178 -13.61 5.35 -17.72
CA GLU A 178 -14.80 5.51 -16.89
C GLU A 178 -14.49 5.99 -15.46
N ASP A 179 -13.38 5.54 -14.85
CA ASP A 179 -12.95 6.00 -13.51
C ASP A 179 -12.43 7.45 -13.55
N GLY A 180 -11.86 7.86 -14.68
CA GLY A 180 -11.40 9.23 -14.92
C GLY A 180 -12.54 10.25 -14.92
N VAL A 181 -13.67 9.89 -15.52
CA VAL A 181 -14.87 10.73 -15.60
C VAL A 181 -15.52 10.91 -14.22
N LYS A 182 -15.56 9.84 -13.39
CA LYS A 182 -16.16 9.90 -12.07
C LYS A 182 -15.38 10.79 -11.09
N VAL A 183 -14.04 10.77 -11.15
CA VAL A 183 -13.18 11.66 -10.32
C VAL A 183 -13.30 13.12 -10.76
N LEU A 184 -13.46 13.39 -12.06
CA LEU A 184 -13.69 14.76 -12.57
C LEU A 184 -15.07 15.27 -12.19
N ALA A 185 -16.10 14.41 -12.22
CA ALA A 185 -17.46 14.77 -11.80
C ALA A 185 -17.53 15.08 -10.28
N ASP A 186 -16.91 14.25 -9.43
CA ASP A 186 -16.82 14.51 -7.99
C ASP A 186 -15.96 15.74 -7.64
N GLY A 187 -14.93 16.01 -8.42
CA GLY A 187 -14.08 17.20 -8.27
C GLY A 187 -14.80 18.50 -8.64
N LEU A 188 -15.70 18.46 -9.63
CA LEU A 188 -16.52 19.61 -10.06
C LEU A 188 -17.66 19.91 -9.08
N LEU A 189 -18.27 18.89 -8.49
CA LEU A 189 -19.33 19.05 -7.48
C LEU A 189 -18.83 19.66 -6.15
N ARG A 190 -17.53 19.53 -5.84
CA ARG A 190 -16.93 20.12 -4.62
C ARG A 190 -16.47 21.57 -4.78
N ARG A 191 -16.62 22.18 -5.96
CA ARG A 191 -16.26 23.59 -6.25
C ARG A 191 -17.50 24.46 -6.47
N SER A 192 -18.56 24.30 -5.69
CA SER A 192 -19.62 25.29 -5.64
C SER A 192 -19.15 26.47 -4.78
N PRO A 193 -19.22 27.72 -5.26
CA PRO A 193 -18.80 28.87 -4.48
C PRO A 193 -19.79 29.08 -3.32
N THR A 194 -19.25 29.24 -2.13
CA THR A 194 -19.97 29.67 -0.93
C THR A 194 -20.55 31.06 -1.22
N VAL A 195 -21.86 31.13 -1.42
CA VAL A 195 -22.59 32.39 -1.47
C VAL A 195 -22.50 33.03 -0.09
N ALA A 196 -21.86 34.16 0.00
CA ALA A 196 -21.82 34.99 1.20
C ALA A 196 -23.25 35.35 1.59
N LYS A 197 -23.72 34.91 2.75
CA LYS A 197 -24.95 35.43 3.34
C LYS A 197 -24.64 36.77 3.99
N GLU A 198 -25.16 37.82 3.36
CA GLU A 198 -25.26 39.14 3.96
C GLU A 198 -26.03 39.07 5.27
N SER A 199 -25.42 39.56 6.35
CA SER A 199 -26.00 39.69 7.66
C SER A 199 -26.98 40.89 7.69
N VAL A 200 -28.27 40.61 7.57
CA VAL A 200 -29.30 41.58 7.91
C VAL A 200 -29.38 41.70 9.42
N GLY A 201 -29.04 42.87 9.97
CA GLY A 201 -29.07 43.21 11.38
C GLY A 201 -30.48 43.13 11.94
N ARG A 202 -30.69 42.27 12.92
CA ARG A 202 -31.87 42.30 13.81
C ARG A 202 -31.58 43.21 14.99
N ARG A 203 -32.29 44.37 15.02
CA ARG A 203 -32.37 45.28 16.16
C ARG A 203 -33.07 44.54 17.31
N ASN A 204 -32.43 44.54 18.50
CA ASN A 204 -33.05 44.09 19.76
C ASN A 204 -34.06 45.11 20.26
N PRO A 205 -35.26 44.69 20.76
CA PRO A 205 -36.17 45.57 21.48
C PRO A 205 -35.69 45.77 22.96
N PRO A 206 -36.09 46.88 23.59
CA PRO A 206 -35.60 47.27 24.91
C PRO A 206 -36.19 46.38 26.01
N ARG A 207 -35.37 46.11 27.04
CA ARG A 207 -35.70 45.33 28.26
C ARG A 207 -36.72 46.12 29.12
N ALA A 208 -37.85 45.49 29.42
CA ALA A 208 -38.80 45.95 30.39
C ALA A 208 -38.25 45.78 31.82
N CYS A 209 -38.40 46.85 32.58
CA CYS A 209 -38.08 46.97 34.03
C CYS A 209 -39.03 46.05 34.83
N LYS A 210 -38.51 45.24 35.76
CA LYS A 210 -39.29 44.53 36.78
C LYS A 210 -39.35 45.37 38.06
N PRO A 211 -40.53 45.54 38.70
CA PRO A 211 -40.62 46.22 39.96
C PRO A 211 -40.15 45.32 41.10
N ASP A 212 -39.51 46.01 42.07
CA ASP A 212 -39.10 45.56 43.36
C ASP A 212 -40.33 45.21 44.26
N ARG A 213 -40.27 44.10 44.95
CA ARG A 213 -41.14 43.83 46.12
C ARG A 213 -40.30 43.28 47.26
N SER A 214 -40.03 44.22 48.18
CA SER A 214 -39.73 43.92 49.56
C SER A 214 -41.02 43.44 50.27
N VAL A 215 -40.96 42.36 51.03
CA VAL A 215 -41.30 42.17 52.46
C VAL A 215 -40.73 40.79 52.83
#